data_5cde2afbecfabd3f0d350d05185fc941
#
_entry.id   5cde2afbecfabd3f0d350d05185fc941
#
_cell.length_a   1.000
_cell.length_b   1.000
_cell.length_c   1.000
_cell.angle_alpha   90.00
_cell.angle_beta   90.00
_cell.angle_gamma   90.00
#
_symmetry.space_group_name_H-M   'P 1'
#
loop_
_entity.id
_entity.type
_entity.pdbx_description
1 polymer ?
#
loop_
_entity_poly.entity_id
_entity_poly.type
_entity_poly.pdbx_seq_one_letter_code
_entity_poly.pdbx_strand_id
1 'polypeptide(L)'
;MKRPHRHRLRVAEVIVETADARSFVLDVPDDLAETFAYRAGQFLTVRVPGPQGAFVARCYSLSSSPVTPGPTRQLTFTVKRMPSGSGSNWLCDHVTAGTELQVLAPAGMFTPKAWDVDLLLFAAGSGITPVMSILRTALTVGTGRVVLVYANRDQEAVIFAAEIARLVAARPDRLTVQHWLESDRGRPDAAALRELAAPYTDHEVYVCGPEPFMAEAVQAVRQLGVPHGRVHVERFVSLPDDPFAVPEEITDATDLSETGVLEVEMDGERHRLPWPRPARMLDVLLDHGLSAPSSCRQGRCGACTCRLEKGEVTMVENNVLDAEDLAEGYILACQSLPVTDTVRISYD
;
A
#
# COMPACT_ATOMS: atom_id res chain seq x y z
N MET A 1 22.81 -11.89 6.01
CA MET A 1 21.64 -11.16 5.47
C MET A 1 20.74 -12.09 4.68
N LYS A 2 19.50 -12.31 5.14
CA LYS A 2 18.50 -12.99 4.30
C LYS A 2 18.13 -12.06 3.14
N ARG A 3 18.30 -12.52 1.91
CA ARG A 3 17.93 -11.78 0.68
C ARG A 3 16.43 -11.52 0.68
N PRO A 4 15.95 -10.37 0.19
CA PRO A 4 14.53 -10.22 -0.09
C PRO A 4 14.13 -11.38 -1.00
N HIS A 5 13.14 -12.18 -0.57
CA HIS A 5 12.70 -13.33 -1.33
C HIS A 5 12.05 -12.82 -2.63
N ARG A 6 12.78 -13.02 -3.74
CA ARG A 6 12.31 -12.70 -5.09
C ARG A 6 11.49 -13.88 -5.57
N HIS A 7 10.28 -13.61 -5.97
CA HIS A 7 9.41 -14.64 -6.50
C HIS A 7 9.11 -14.36 -7.97
N ARG A 8 8.72 -15.38 -8.70
CA ARG A 8 8.18 -15.26 -10.04
C ARG A 8 6.75 -15.76 -9.99
N LEU A 9 5.83 -14.92 -10.43
CA LEU A 9 4.43 -15.29 -10.59
C LEU A 9 4.05 -15.21 -12.06
N ARG A 10 3.26 -16.18 -12.48
CA ARG A 10 2.75 -16.25 -13.86
C ARG A 10 1.48 -15.42 -13.97
N VAL A 11 1.39 -14.61 -15.02
CA VAL A 11 0.15 -13.92 -15.41
C VAL A 11 -0.80 -14.96 -15.99
N ALA A 12 -1.92 -15.18 -15.33
CA ALA A 12 -3.00 -16.05 -15.80
C ALA A 12 -3.86 -15.34 -16.85
N GLU A 13 -4.19 -14.07 -16.60
CA GLU A 13 -5.08 -13.29 -17.46
C GLU A 13 -4.69 -11.80 -17.45
N VAL A 14 -4.99 -11.11 -18.53
CA VAL A 14 -4.92 -9.65 -18.64
C VAL A 14 -6.29 -9.11 -19.03
N ILE A 15 -6.88 -8.27 -18.18
CA ILE A 15 -8.20 -7.69 -18.36
C ILE A 15 -8.07 -6.23 -18.78
N VAL A 16 -8.75 -5.84 -19.84
CA VAL A 16 -8.85 -4.45 -20.29
C VAL A 16 -9.91 -3.75 -19.46
N GLU A 17 -9.51 -2.82 -18.61
CA GLU A 17 -10.43 -2.05 -17.77
C GLU A 17 -10.93 -0.78 -18.49
N THR A 18 -9.98 -0.03 -19.07
CA THR A 18 -10.23 1.18 -19.87
C THR A 18 -9.24 1.24 -21.03
N ALA A 19 -9.30 2.27 -21.86
CA ALA A 19 -8.32 2.50 -22.92
C ALA A 19 -6.88 2.57 -22.39
N ASP A 20 -6.70 3.09 -21.14
CA ASP A 20 -5.40 3.33 -20.53
C ASP A 20 -5.17 2.51 -19.23
N ALA A 21 -6.02 1.53 -18.90
CA ALA A 21 -5.85 0.69 -17.72
C ALA A 21 -6.02 -0.80 -18.00
N ARG A 22 -5.20 -1.63 -17.34
CA ARG A 22 -5.19 -3.10 -17.42
C ARG A 22 -5.10 -3.71 -16.04
N SER A 23 -5.85 -4.79 -15.81
CA SER A 23 -5.70 -5.67 -14.65
C SER A 23 -4.91 -6.91 -15.03
N PHE A 24 -3.99 -7.30 -14.17
CA PHE A 24 -3.13 -8.47 -14.31
C PHE A 24 -3.47 -9.47 -13.20
N VAL A 25 -4.00 -10.62 -13.58
CA VAL A 25 -4.31 -11.73 -12.68
C VAL A 25 -3.09 -12.62 -12.60
N LEU A 26 -2.55 -12.84 -11.40
CA LEU A 26 -1.39 -13.68 -11.16
C LEU A 26 -1.77 -14.96 -10.46
N ASP A 27 -1.27 -16.10 -10.94
CA ASP A 27 -1.36 -17.37 -10.25
C ASP A 27 -0.35 -17.40 -9.10
N VAL A 28 -0.81 -17.80 -7.91
CA VAL A 28 0.03 -18.03 -6.74
C VAL A 28 0.21 -19.53 -6.55
N PRO A 29 1.44 -20.09 -6.72
CA PRO A 29 1.73 -21.49 -6.42
C PRO A 29 1.42 -21.86 -4.96
N ASP A 30 1.04 -23.12 -4.72
CA ASP A 30 0.64 -23.58 -3.39
C ASP A 30 1.74 -23.44 -2.34
N ASP A 31 3.00 -23.64 -2.72
CA ASP A 31 4.17 -23.47 -1.87
C ASP A 31 4.48 -22.00 -1.51
N LEU A 32 3.87 -21.06 -2.23
CA LEU A 32 3.97 -19.63 -1.97
C LEU A 32 2.70 -19.05 -1.34
N ALA A 33 1.74 -19.87 -1.02
CA ALA A 33 0.42 -19.46 -0.53
C ALA A 33 0.48 -18.56 0.73
N GLU A 34 1.32 -18.90 1.69
CA GLU A 34 1.52 -18.11 2.91
C GLU A 34 2.30 -16.82 2.63
N THR A 35 3.31 -16.88 1.78
CA THR A 35 4.12 -15.71 1.39
C THR A 35 3.28 -14.64 0.68
N PHE A 36 2.28 -15.07 -0.10
CA PHE A 36 1.40 -14.19 -0.85
C PHE A 36 -0.01 -14.03 -0.20
N ALA A 37 -0.18 -14.49 1.03
CA ALA A 37 -1.31 -14.06 1.84
C ALA A 37 -1.22 -12.56 2.06
N TYR A 38 -2.34 -11.83 1.85
CA TYR A 38 -2.33 -10.38 1.93
C TYR A 38 -3.59 -9.84 2.60
N ARG A 39 -3.51 -8.58 3.02
CA ARG A 39 -4.66 -7.80 3.52
C ARG A 39 -5.13 -6.84 2.44
N ALA A 40 -6.45 -6.59 2.39
CA ALA A 40 -7.03 -5.65 1.44
C ALA A 40 -6.40 -4.26 1.57
N GLY A 41 -6.06 -3.64 0.43
CA GLY A 41 -5.36 -2.37 0.36
C GLY A 41 -3.84 -2.48 0.26
N GLN A 42 -3.24 -3.66 0.46
CA GLN A 42 -1.80 -3.89 0.23
C GLN A 42 -1.43 -3.83 -1.26
N PHE A 43 -0.14 -3.67 -1.52
CA PHE A 43 0.43 -3.58 -2.86
C PHE A 43 1.47 -4.68 -3.12
N LEU A 44 1.74 -4.91 -4.39
CA LEU A 44 2.80 -5.77 -4.89
C LEU A 44 3.92 -4.90 -5.49
N THR A 45 5.18 -5.20 -5.16
CA THR A 45 6.31 -4.59 -5.84
C THR A 45 6.70 -5.47 -7.02
N VAL A 46 6.64 -4.91 -8.21
CA VAL A 46 6.90 -5.59 -9.49
C VAL A 46 8.17 -5.03 -10.10
N ARG A 47 9.05 -5.92 -10.56
CA ARG A 47 10.26 -5.55 -11.31
C ARG A 47 9.94 -5.43 -12.79
N VAL A 48 10.21 -4.28 -13.36
CA VAL A 48 9.92 -3.98 -14.76
C VAL A 48 11.16 -3.41 -15.45
N PRO A 49 11.27 -3.54 -16.79
CA PRO A 49 12.32 -2.83 -17.53
C PRO A 49 12.20 -1.32 -17.37
N GLY A 50 13.30 -0.69 -17.10
CA GLY A 50 13.46 0.75 -17.01
C GLY A 50 14.26 1.32 -18.18
N PRO A 51 14.61 2.62 -18.12
CA PRO A 51 15.43 3.27 -19.14
C PRO A 51 16.79 2.58 -19.30
N GLN A 52 17.34 2.61 -20.52
CA GLN A 52 18.68 2.12 -20.86
C GLN A 52 18.98 0.66 -20.54
N GLY A 53 17.93 -0.19 -20.48
CA GLY A 53 18.07 -1.61 -20.19
C GLY A 53 18.24 -1.96 -18.70
N ALA A 54 18.23 -0.98 -17.81
CA ALA A 54 18.17 -1.22 -16.38
C ALA A 54 16.80 -1.77 -15.97
N PHE A 55 16.72 -2.42 -14.80
CA PHE A 55 15.45 -2.77 -14.19
C PHE A 55 15.09 -1.75 -13.12
N VAL A 56 13.80 -1.50 -12.98
CA VAL A 56 13.25 -0.64 -11.93
C VAL A 56 12.12 -1.36 -11.20
N ALA A 57 11.90 -1.00 -9.96
CA ALA A 57 10.78 -1.51 -9.18
C ALA A 57 9.61 -0.52 -9.19
N ARG A 58 8.38 -1.06 -9.25
CA ARG A 58 7.16 -0.28 -9.15
C ARG A 58 6.17 -0.96 -8.23
N CYS A 59 5.54 -0.19 -7.37
CA CYS A 59 4.50 -0.65 -6.47
C CYS A 59 3.14 -0.49 -7.13
N TYR A 60 2.35 -1.56 -7.16
CA TYR A 60 0.98 -1.58 -7.68
C TYR A 60 0.07 -2.20 -6.63
N SER A 61 -0.95 -1.45 -6.21
CA SER A 61 -1.92 -1.94 -5.25
C SER A 61 -2.66 -3.16 -5.78
N LEU A 62 -2.85 -4.14 -4.91
CA LEU A 62 -3.73 -5.26 -5.19
C LEU A 62 -5.17 -4.76 -5.26
N SER A 63 -5.84 -5.08 -6.35
CA SER A 63 -7.24 -4.69 -6.57
C SER A 63 -8.21 -5.83 -6.27
N SER A 64 -7.75 -7.09 -6.22
CA SER A 64 -8.54 -8.23 -5.75
C SER A 64 -8.81 -8.18 -4.25
N SER A 65 -9.79 -8.96 -3.80
CA SER A 65 -10.04 -9.21 -2.38
C SER A 65 -9.29 -10.46 -1.92
N PRO A 66 -8.62 -10.43 -0.75
CA PRO A 66 -7.91 -11.61 -0.20
C PRO A 66 -8.87 -12.74 0.22
N VAL A 67 -10.15 -12.45 0.35
CA VAL A 67 -11.19 -13.39 0.81
C VAL A 67 -12.08 -13.90 -0.31
N THR A 68 -11.71 -13.69 -1.57
CA THR A 68 -12.50 -14.18 -2.71
C THR A 68 -12.41 -15.72 -2.76
N PRO A 69 -13.55 -16.43 -2.71
CA PRO A 69 -13.55 -17.87 -2.86
C PRO A 69 -13.14 -18.27 -4.29
N GLY A 70 -12.29 -19.29 -4.41
CA GLY A 70 -11.89 -19.82 -5.71
C GLY A 70 -11.04 -21.07 -5.57
N PRO A 71 -10.99 -21.94 -6.59
CA PRO A 71 -10.21 -23.17 -6.56
C PRO A 71 -8.70 -22.91 -6.72
N THR A 72 -8.32 -21.77 -7.23
CA THR A 72 -6.93 -21.33 -7.43
C THR A 72 -6.66 -20.06 -6.67
N ARG A 73 -5.51 -20.00 -6.00
CA ARG A 73 -5.07 -18.78 -5.33
C ARG A 73 -4.57 -17.79 -6.38
N GLN A 74 -5.32 -16.74 -6.58
CA GLN A 74 -4.97 -15.68 -7.51
C GLN A 74 -4.99 -14.34 -6.80
N LEU A 75 -4.12 -13.44 -7.23
CA LEU A 75 -4.15 -12.04 -6.84
C LEU A 75 -4.13 -11.17 -8.10
N THR A 76 -4.77 -10.02 -8.01
CA THR A 76 -4.87 -9.09 -9.15
C THR A 76 -4.35 -7.73 -8.74
N PHE A 77 -3.49 -7.16 -9.57
CA PHE A 77 -3.14 -5.75 -9.50
C PHE A 77 -3.55 -5.04 -10.79
N THR A 78 -3.85 -3.75 -10.68
CA THR A 78 -4.33 -2.97 -11.82
C THR A 78 -3.43 -1.77 -12.05
N VAL A 79 -3.08 -1.57 -13.32
CA VAL A 79 -2.13 -0.54 -13.76
C VAL A 79 -2.83 0.41 -14.70
N LYS A 80 -2.74 1.70 -14.40
CA LYS A 80 -3.08 2.77 -15.34
C LYS A 80 -1.81 3.30 -15.98
N ARG A 81 -1.85 3.50 -17.32
CA ARG A 81 -0.74 4.13 -18.06
C ARG A 81 -0.49 5.53 -17.54
N MET A 82 0.76 5.82 -17.26
CA MET A 82 1.19 7.17 -16.91
C MET A 82 1.87 7.82 -18.10
N PRO A 83 1.62 9.11 -18.37
CA PRO A 83 2.38 9.85 -19.37
C PRO A 83 3.88 9.70 -19.07
N SER A 84 4.65 9.26 -20.05
CA SER A 84 6.10 9.00 -19.94
C SER A 84 6.52 7.95 -18.89
N GLY A 85 5.57 7.19 -18.35
CA GLY A 85 5.83 6.13 -17.37
C GLY A 85 6.42 4.88 -18.02
N SER A 86 7.71 4.58 -17.81
CA SER A 86 8.35 3.39 -18.39
C SER A 86 7.70 2.08 -17.93
N GLY A 87 7.50 1.90 -16.63
CA GLY A 87 6.98 0.66 -16.07
C GLY A 87 5.51 0.39 -16.38
N SER A 88 4.63 1.40 -16.20
CA SER A 88 3.19 1.25 -16.48
C SER A 88 2.90 1.00 -17.96
N ASN A 89 3.62 1.70 -18.85
CA ASN A 89 3.47 1.51 -20.28
C ASN A 89 4.00 0.15 -20.70
N TRP A 90 5.18 -0.27 -20.21
CA TRP A 90 5.74 -1.57 -20.52
C TRP A 90 4.78 -2.72 -20.10
N LEU A 91 4.24 -2.67 -18.89
CA LEU A 91 3.25 -3.66 -18.44
C LEU A 91 2.07 -3.74 -19.37
N CYS A 92 1.47 -2.60 -19.71
CA CYS A 92 0.28 -2.54 -20.56
C CYS A 92 0.55 -2.93 -22.02
N ASP A 93 1.78 -2.78 -22.53
CA ASP A 93 2.14 -3.06 -23.92
C ASP A 93 2.66 -4.48 -24.16
N HIS A 94 3.36 -5.06 -23.17
CA HIS A 94 4.14 -6.28 -23.40
C HIS A 94 3.70 -7.47 -22.57
N VAL A 95 2.98 -7.26 -21.46
CA VAL A 95 2.57 -8.36 -20.60
C VAL A 95 1.27 -8.99 -21.08
N THR A 96 1.33 -10.30 -21.29
CA THR A 96 0.20 -11.13 -21.72
C THR A 96 0.05 -12.35 -20.81
N ALA A 97 -1.05 -13.08 -20.96
CA ALA A 97 -1.20 -14.36 -20.28
C ALA A 97 -0.01 -15.28 -20.57
N GLY A 98 0.52 -15.93 -19.55
CA GLY A 98 1.72 -16.76 -19.60
C GLY A 98 3.04 -16.03 -19.30
N THR A 99 3.06 -14.69 -19.28
CA THR A 99 4.25 -13.92 -18.89
C THR A 99 4.59 -14.16 -17.41
N GLU A 100 5.87 -14.32 -17.08
CA GLU A 100 6.35 -14.36 -15.69
C GLU A 100 6.82 -12.97 -15.26
N LEU A 101 6.32 -12.51 -14.12
CA LEU A 101 6.73 -11.26 -13.48
C LEU A 101 7.55 -11.55 -12.22
N GLN A 102 8.66 -10.82 -12.03
CA GLN A 102 9.40 -10.83 -10.77
C GLN A 102 8.72 -9.89 -9.78
N VAL A 103 8.41 -10.40 -8.60
CA VAL A 103 7.65 -9.68 -7.57
C VAL A 103 8.26 -9.90 -6.18
N LEU A 104 8.00 -8.97 -5.26
CA LEU A 104 8.17 -9.18 -3.83
C LEU A 104 6.82 -9.58 -3.23
N ALA A 105 6.85 -10.13 -2.00
CA ALA A 105 5.64 -10.42 -1.24
C ALA A 105 4.78 -9.14 -1.05
N PRO A 106 3.45 -9.30 -0.90
CA PRO A 106 2.57 -8.18 -0.63
C PRO A 106 2.98 -7.39 0.61
N ALA A 107 2.83 -6.06 0.57
CA ALA A 107 3.21 -5.17 1.64
C ALA A 107 2.31 -3.93 1.65
N GLY A 108 2.37 -3.11 2.72
CA GLY A 108 1.60 -1.87 2.85
C GLY A 108 0.72 -1.86 4.08
N MET A 109 0.41 -0.64 4.55
CA MET A 109 -0.36 -0.38 5.77
C MET A 109 -1.75 0.23 5.51
N PHE A 110 -2.10 0.47 4.26
CA PHE A 110 -3.40 1.03 3.86
C PHE A 110 -4.51 -0.04 3.94
N THR A 111 -4.68 -0.63 5.14
CA THR A 111 -5.56 -1.77 5.37
C THR A 111 -6.50 -1.50 6.54
N PRO A 112 -7.82 -1.71 6.39
CA PRO A 112 -8.74 -1.63 7.52
C PRO A 112 -8.38 -2.61 8.64
N LYS A 113 -8.43 -2.13 9.88
CA LYS A 113 -8.20 -2.96 11.06
C LYS A 113 -9.44 -3.79 11.44
N ALA A 114 -10.63 -3.33 11.07
CA ALA A 114 -11.91 -3.99 11.33
C ALA A 114 -12.82 -3.91 10.10
N TRP A 115 -13.73 -4.86 9.96
CA TRP A 115 -14.67 -4.96 8.84
C TRP A 115 -16.14 -4.74 9.22
N ASP A 116 -16.42 -4.57 10.49
CA ASP A 116 -17.73 -4.27 11.07
C ASP A 116 -17.96 -2.77 11.30
N VAL A 117 -17.12 -1.95 10.67
CA VAL A 117 -17.18 -0.48 10.71
C VAL A 117 -17.67 0.10 9.39
N ASP A 118 -18.28 1.27 9.45
CA ASP A 118 -18.70 2.03 8.27
C ASP A 118 -17.46 2.70 7.62
N LEU A 119 -17.37 2.64 6.28
CA LEU A 119 -16.21 3.13 5.50
C LEU A 119 -16.61 4.26 4.56
N LEU A 120 -15.84 5.35 4.58
CA LEU A 120 -15.87 6.43 3.58
C LEU A 120 -14.59 6.35 2.74
N LEU A 121 -14.74 5.98 1.48
CA LEU A 121 -13.65 5.73 0.54
C LEU A 121 -13.58 6.87 -0.49
N PHE A 122 -12.45 7.57 -0.56
CA PHE A 122 -12.16 8.54 -1.59
C PHE A 122 -11.16 7.96 -2.58
N ALA A 123 -11.53 7.93 -3.84
CA ALA A 123 -10.66 7.48 -4.92
C ALA A 123 -10.63 8.48 -6.07
N ALA A 124 -9.47 8.65 -6.71
CA ALA A 124 -9.38 9.37 -7.97
C ALA A 124 -8.49 8.61 -8.97
N GLY A 125 -9.00 8.40 -10.19
CA GLY A 125 -8.31 7.68 -11.25
C GLY A 125 -7.80 6.31 -10.80
N SER A 126 -6.48 6.07 -10.89
CA SER A 126 -5.85 4.81 -10.46
C SER A 126 -5.86 4.58 -8.95
N GLY A 127 -6.16 5.61 -8.14
CA GLY A 127 -6.33 5.44 -6.68
C GLY A 127 -7.48 4.51 -6.30
N ILE A 128 -8.33 4.15 -7.24
CA ILE A 128 -9.37 3.12 -7.06
C ILE A 128 -8.80 1.73 -6.77
N THR A 129 -7.54 1.45 -7.14
CA THR A 129 -7.00 0.08 -7.07
C THR A 129 -6.94 -0.49 -5.64
N PRO A 130 -6.34 0.16 -4.63
CA PRO A 130 -6.40 -0.32 -3.26
C PRO A 130 -7.80 -0.20 -2.67
N VAL A 131 -8.52 0.86 -3.04
CA VAL A 131 -9.89 1.12 -2.59
C VAL A 131 -10.84 0.01 -3.04
N MET A 132 -10.68 -0.51 -4.27
CA MET A 132 -11.48 -1.62 -4.78
C MET A 132 -11.24 -2.93 -4.01
N SER A 133 -10.00 -3.19 -3.62
CA SER A 133 -9.67 -4.33 -2.74
C SER A 133 -10.38 -4.22 -1.38
N ILE A 134 -10.34 -3.04 -0.76
CA ILE A 134 -11.03 -2.76 0.50
C ILE A 134 -12.55 -2.90 0.33
N LEU A 135 -13.13 -2.28 -0.71
CA LEU A 135 -14.57 -2.32 -0.99
C LEU A 135 -15.07 -3.76 -1.18
N ARG A 136 -14.40 -4.55 -2.03
CA ARG A 136 -14.74 -5.97 -2.26
C ARG A 136 -14.71 -6.76 -0.97
N THR A 137 -13.69 -6.54 -0.15
CA THR A 137 -13.53 -7.27 1.12
C THR A 137 -14.59 -6.85 2.12
N ALA A 138 -14.83 -5.55 2.30
CA ALA A 138 -15.87 -5.03 3.19
C ALA A 138 -17.27 -5.56 2.84
N LEU A 139 -17.60 -5.67 1.55
CA LEU A 139 -18.88 -6.22 1.09
C LEU A 139 -18.99 -7.74 1.27
N THR A 140 -17.85 -8.45 1.36
CA THR A 140 -17.83 -9.92 1.50
C THR A 140 -17.86 -10.35 2.96
N VAL A 141 -17.00 -9.80 3.80
CA VAL A 141 -16.84 -10.26 5.20
C VAL A 141 -17.31 -9.25 6.24
N GLY A 142 -17.45 -7.99 5.87
CA GLY A 142 -17.90 -6.94 6.79
C GLY A 142 -19.41 -6.84 6.89
N THR A 143 -19.87 -6.04 7.86
CA THR A 143 -21.29 -5.70 8.07
C THR A 143 -21.59 -4.22 7.91
N GLY A 144 -20.55 -3.35 7.97
CA GLY A 144 -20.66 -1.92 7.86
C GLY A 144 -21.09 -1.43 6.46
N ARG A 145 -21.54 -0.17 6.39
CA ARG A 145 -21.86 0.52 5.15
C ARG A 145 -20.58 1.00 4.49
N VAL A 146 -20.59 1.09 3.17
CA VAL A 146 -19.47 1.59 2.37
C VAL A 146 -19.97 2.72 1.49
N VAL A 147 -19.33 3.87 1.61
CA VAL A 147 -19.57 5.02 0.73
C VAL A 147 -18.30 5.25 -0.09
N LEU A 148 -18.43 5.23 -1.41
CA LEU A 148 -17.35 5.50 -2.34
C LEU A 148 -17.60 6.83 -3.07
N VAL A 149 -16.72 7.79 -2.89
CA VAL A 149 -16.60 9.00 -3.70
C VAL A 149 -15.49 8.78 -4.71
N TYR A 150 -15.85 8.70 -6.00
CA TYR A 150 -14.89 8.31 -7.05
C TYR A 150 -14.79 9.37 -8.16
N ALA A 151 -13.66 10.08 -8.18
CA ALA A 151 -13.37 11.13 -9.15
C ALA A 151 -12.61 10.59 -10.37
N ASN A 152 -13.03 10.99 -11.56
CA ASN A 152 -12.39 10.68 -12.84
C ASN A 152 -12.53 11.84 -13.82
N ARG A 153 -11.72 11.87 -14.88
CA ARG A 153 -11.81 12.88 -15.94
C ARG A 153 -13.16 12.86 -16.63
N ASP A 154 -13.61 11.68 -17.01
CA ASP A 154 -14.80 11.37 -17.76
C ASP A 154 -15.28 9.94 -17.45
N GLN A 155 -16.43 9.56 -18.01
CA GLN A 155 -17.04 8.25 -17.80
C GLN A 155 -16.18 7.09 -18.35
N GLU A 156 -15.45 7.30 -19.45
CA GLU A 156 -14.63 6.27 -20.09
C GLU A 156 -13.33 5.99 -19.30
N ALA A 157 -12.93 6.92 -18.47
CA ALA A 157 -11.77 6.78 -17.57
C ALA A 157 -12.08 6.04 -16.26
N VAL A 158 -13.34 5.66 -16.01
CA VAL A 158 -13.77 4.98 -14.78
C VAL A 158 -13.31 3.53 -14.81
N ILE A 159 -12.24 3.22 -14.08
CA ILE A 159 -11.74 1.85 -13.91
C ILE A 159 -12.78 1.07 -13.08
N PHE A 160 -13.02 -0.20 -13.43
CA PHE A 160 -14.02 -1.08 -12.78
C PHE A 160 -15.48 -0.60 -12.90
N ALA A 161 -15.83 0.25 -13.89
CA ALA A 161 -17.16 0.83 -14.01
C ALA A 161 -18.29 -0.21 -13.97
N ALA A 162 -18.18 -1.27 -14.80
CA ALA A 162 -19.18 -2.33 -14.87
C ALA A 162 -19.29 -3.13 -13.56
N GLU A 163 -18.17 -3.38 -12.91
CA GLU A 163 -18.16 -4.11 -11.65
C GLU A 163 -18.75 -3.26 -10.50
N ILE A 164 -18.38 -2.00 -10.40
CA ILE A 164 -18.95 -1.07 -9.40
C ILE A 164 -20.47 -0.99 -9.55
N ALA A 165 -20.98 -0.85 -10.78
CA ALA A 165 -22.42 -0.83 -11.05
C ALA A 165 -23.10 -2.14 -10.59
N ARG A 166 -22.48 -3.29 -10.86
CA ARG A 166 -22.98 -4.59 -10.42
C ARG A 166 -22.97 -4.73 -8.88
N LEU A 167 -21.92 -4.24 -8.19
CA LEU A 167 -21.85 -4.28 -6.73
C LEU A 167 -22.90 -3.38 -6.08
N VAL A 168 -23.16 -2.19 -6.63
CA VAL A 168 -24.23 -1.28 -6.18
C VAL A 168 -25.59 -1.97 -6.33
N ALA A 169 -25.86 -2.59 -7.47
CA ALA A 169 -27.10 -3.31 -7.70
C ALA A 169 -27.27 -4.52 -6.77
N ALA A 170 -26.19 -5.21 -6.40
CA ALA A 170 -26.22 -6.37 -5.53
C ALA A 170 -26.29 -6.02 -4.02
N ARG A 171 -25.88 -4.83 -3.61
CA ARG A 171 -25.80 -4.38 -2.21
C ARG A 171 -26.30 -2.93 -2.04
N PRO A 172 -27.53 -2.60 -2.49
CA PRO A 172 -28.02 -1.22 -2.48
C PRO A 172 -28.23 -0.65 -1.06
N ASP A 173 -28.36 -1.52 -0.08
CA ASP A 173 -28.48 -1.22 1.35
C ASP A 173 -27.13 -0.92 2.01
N ARG A 174 -26.03 -1.37 1.43
CA ARG A 174 -24.69 -1.29 2.02
C ARG A 174 -23.69 -0.47 1.23
N LEU A 175 -23.86 -0.33 -0.09
CA LEU A 175 -22.94 0.38 -0.96
C LEU A 175 -23.60 1.60 -1.61
N THR A 176 -23.06 2.77 -1.31
CA THR A 176 -23.37 4.02 -2.02
C THR A 176 -22.15 4.46 -2.82
N VAL A 177 -22.33 4.77 -4.11
CA VAL A 177 -21.27 5.28 -4.97
C VAL A 177 -21.66 6.64 -5.53
N GLN A 178 -20.77 7.60 -5.35
CA GLN A 178 -20.91 8.98 -5.83
C GLN A 178 -19.80 9.24 -6.85
N HIS A 179 -20.13 9.23 -8.13
CA HIS A 179 -19.18 9.58 -9.18
C HIS A 179 -19.03 11.09 -9.30
N TRP A 180 -17.77 11.54 -9.40
CA TRP A 180 -17.42 12.91 -9.75
C TRP A 180 -16.67 12.90 -11.09
N LEU A 181 -17.28 13.48 -12.12
CA LEU A 181 -16.67 13.58 -13.44
C LEU A 181 -16.18 15.01 -13.68
N GLU A 182 -14.86 15.14 -13.94
CA GLU A 182 -14.24 16.45 -14.19
C GLU A 182 -14.77 17.09 -15.47
N SER A 183 -15.19 16.26 -16.46
CA SER A 183 -15.87 16.73 -17.68
C SER A 183 -17.13 17.55 -17.40
N ASP A 184 -17.83 17.24 -16.31
CA ASP A 184 -19.13 17.83 -15.98
C ASP A 184 -19.02 18.96 -14.95
N ARG A 185 -18.10 18.79 -13.98
CA ARG A 185 -18.03 19.62 -12.76
C ARG A 185 -16.68 20.29 -12.53
N GLY A 186 -15.67 20.00 -13.38
CA GLY A 186 -14.29 20.37 -13.08
C GLY A 186 -13.69 19.51 -11.97
N ARG A 187 -12.48 19.86 -11.53
CA ARG A 187 -11.82 19.14 -10.42
C ARG A 187 -12.52 19.39 -9.12
N PRO A 188 -12.74 18.37 -8.27
CA PRO A 188 -13.33 18.57 -6.96
C PRO A 188 -12.35 19.33 -6.06
N ASP A 189 -12.86 20.32 -5.36
CA ASP A 189 -12.16 21.04 -4.29
C ASP A 189 -12.60 20.55 -2.89
N ALA A 190 -11.94 21.04 -1.85
CA ALA A 190 -12.25 20.65 -0.48
C ALA A 190 -13.71 20.99 -0.07
N ALA A 191 -14.30 22.05 -0.62
CA ALA A 191 -15.67 22.44 -0.30
C ALA A 191 -16.67 21.42 -0.86
N ALA A 192 -16.50 21.04 -2.12
CA ALA A 192 -17.32 20.03 -2.78
C ALA A 192 -17.17 18.64 -2.11
N LEU A 193 -15.93 18.22 -1.81
CA LEU A 193 -15.67 16.93 -1.14
C LEU A 193 -16.21 16.94 0.31
N ARG A 194 -16.19 18.09 1.00
CA ARG A 194 -16.78 18.26 2.32
C ARG A 194 -18.30 18.07 2.30
N GLU A 195 -18.98 18.61 1.30
CA GLU A 195 -20.44 18.41 1.16
C GLU A 195 -20.77 16.92 0.98
N LEU A 196 -19.99 16.21 0.16
CA LEU A 196 -20.16 14.78 -0.05
C LEU A 196 -19.83 13.93 1.19
N ALA A 197 -18.89 14.37 2.03
CA ALA A 197 -18.46 13.67 3.24
C ALA A 197 -19.31 13.98 4.47
N ALA A 198 -20.01 15.12 4.49
CA ALA A 198 -20.70 15.64 5.67
C ALA A 198 -21.63 14.62 6.38
N PRO A 199 -22.37 13.73 5.66
CA PRO A 199 -23.23 12.73 6.32
C PRO A 199 -22.46 11.57 6.97
N TYR A 200 -21.12 11.47 6.82
CA TYR A 200 -20.32 10.27 7.08
C TYR A 200 -19.12 10.54 8.01
N THR A 201 -19.25 11.48 8.94
CA THR A 201 -18.15 11.92 9.82
C THR A 201 -17.75 10.90 10.89
N ASP A 202 -18.55 9.87 11.09
CA ASP A 202 -18.32 8.75 12.00
C ASP A 202 -17.66 7.52 11.31
N HIS A 203 -17.44 7.59 9.99
CA HIS A 203 -16.83 6.52 9.20
C HIS A 203 -15.30 6.50 9.32
N GLU A 204 -14.68 5.34 9.10
CA GLU A 204 -13.25 5.22 8.82
C GLU A 204 -13.00 5.69 7.38
N VAL A 205 -12.04 6.60 7.19
CA VAL A 205 -11.80 7.29 5.93
C VAL A 205 -10.54 6.76 5.26
N TYR A 206 -10.67 6.35 3.99
CA TYR A 206 -9.55 5.89 3.16
C TYR A 206 -9.45 6.72 1.90
N VAL A 207 -8.26 7.31 1.65
CA VAL A 207 -8.03 8.27 0.55
C VAL A 207 -6.90 7.80 -0.32
N CYS A 208 -7.13 7.64 -1.64
CA CYS A 208 -6.09 7.34 -2.61
C CYS A 208 -6.35 8.00 -3.97
N GLY A 209 -5.33 8.62 -4.54
CA GLY A 209 -5.43 9.31 -5.83
C GLY A 209 -4.22 10.22 -6.09
N PRO A 210 -4.31 11.10 -7.08
CA PRO A 210 -3.31 12.15 -7.30
C PRO A 210 -3.18 13.06 -6.08
N GLU A 211 -1.95 13.53 -5.80
CA GLU A 211 -1.65 14.35 -4.61
C GLU A 211 -2.59 15.54 -4.40
N PRO A 212 -2.95 16.35 -5.45
CA PRO A 212 -3.90 17.45 -5.26
C PRO A 212 -5.29 16.98 -4.78
N PHE A 213 -5.79 15.86 -5.31
CA PHE A 213 -7.07 15.29 -4.88
C PHE A 213 -7.03 14.81 -3.44
N MET A 214 -5.95 14.11 -3.06
CA MET A 214 -5.80 13.62 -1.69
C MET A 214 -5.72 14.76 -0.69
N ALA A 215 -4.99 15.83 -1.02
CA ALA A 215 -4.91 17.03 -0.17
C ALA A 215 -6.30 17.66 0.07
N GLU A 216 -7.11 17.82 -1.00
CA GLU A 216 -8.48 18.35 -0.91
C GLU A 216 -9.39 17.42 -0.08
N ALA A 217 -9.30 16.10 -0.27
CA ALA A 217 -10.10 15.13 0.47
C ALA A 217 -9.76 15.12 1.97
N VAL A 218 -8.47 15.11 2.32
CA VAL A 218 -8.00 15.18 3.70
C VAL A 218 -8.43 16.51 4.35
N GLN A 219 -8.27 17.63 3.64
CA GLN A 219 -8.72 18.93 4.13
C GLN A 219 -10.24 18.94 4.39
N ALA A 220 -11.03 18.37 3.49
CA ALA A 220 -12.48 18.29 3.61
C ALA A 220 -12.91 17.54 4.88
N VAL A 221 -12.35 16.35 5.13
CA VAL A 221 -12.73 15.55 6.30
C VAL A 221 -12.19 16.13 7.62
N ARG A 222 -11.02 16.77 7.61
CA ARG A 222 -10.48 17.51 8.77
C ARG A 222 -11.37 18.70 9.15
N GLN A 223 -11.87 19.45 8.17
CA GLN A 223 -12.82 20.55 8.40
C GLN A 223 -14.16 20.08 8.99
N LEU A 224 -14.53 18.82 8.79
CA LEU A 224 -15.69 18.17 9.41
C LEU A 224 -15.39 17.61 10.80
N GLY A 225 -14.15 17.73 11.30
CA GLY A 225 -13.74 17.27 12.62
C GLY A 225 -13.45 15.76 12.70
N VAL A 226 -13.25 15.08 11.55
CA VAL A 226 -12.81 13.66 11.57
C VAL A 226 -11.41 13.58 12.18
N PRO A 227 -11.20 12.78 13.23
CA PRO A 227 -9.89 12.61 13.87
C PRO A 227 -8.83 12.08 12.91
N HIS A 228 -7.57 12.52 13.09
CA HIS A 228 -6.43 12.09 12.26
C HIS A 228 -6.32 10.56 12.20
N GLY A 229 -6.34 9.88 13.33
CA GLY A 229 -6.21 8.42 13.41
C GLY A 229 -7.31 7.61 12.69
N ARG A 230 -8.38 8.28 12.18
CA ARG A 230 -9.40 7.67 11.31
C ARG A 230 -9.25 8.03 9.83
N VAL A 231 -8.22 8.78 9.46
CA VAL A 231 -7.97 9.19 8.06
C VAL A 231 -6.70 8.50 7.56
N HIS A 232 -6.87 7.58 6.65
CA HIS A 232 -5.79 6.76 6.08
C HIS A 232 -5.54 7.20 4.64
N VAL A 233 -4.28 7.47 4.30
CA VAL A 233 -3.88 7.97 2.97
C VAL A 233 -2.85 7.05 2.35
N GLU A 234 -3.08 6.61 1.11
CA GLU A 234 -2.11 5.85 0.32
C GLU A 234 -1.56 6.69 -0.82
N ARG A 235 -0.23 6.85 -0.84
CA ARG A 235 0.50 7.61 -1.86
C ARG A 235 1.27 6.69 -2.78
N PHE A 236 1.06 6.82 -4.08
CA PHE A 236 1.82 6.07 -5.08
C PHE A 236 3.18 6.74 -5.33
N VAL A 237 4.24 6.10 -4.84
CA VAL A 237 5.60 6.63 -4.94
C VAL A 237 6.46 5.72 -5.82
N SER A 238 7.22 6.33 -6.72
CA SER A 238 8.22 5.61 -7.51
C SER A 238 9.47 5.37 -6.66
N LEU A 239 9.99 4.14 -6.73
CA LEU A 239 11.22 3.77 -6.05
C LEU A 239 12.42 4.20 -6.90
N PRO A 240 13.40 4.97 -6.38
CA PRO A 240 14.59 5.34 -7.11
C PRO A 240 15.54 4.15 -7.33
N ASP A 241 15.68 3.27 -6.33
CA ASP A 241 16.57 2.13 -6.37
C ASP A 241 15.81 0.83 -6.64
N ASP A 242 16.51 -0.21 -7.05
CA ASP A 242 15.96 -1.55 -7.29
C ASP A 242 16.02 -2.39 -5.99
N PRO A 243 14.92 -2.57 -5.24
CA PRO A 243 14.90 -3.42 -4.03
C PRO A 243 15.13 -4.90 -4.35
N PHE A 244 15.13 -5.26 -5.64
CA PHE A 244 15.57 -6.56 -6.13
C PHE A 244 17.10 -6.64 -6.28
N ALA A 245 17.85 -5.54 -6.20
CA ALA A 245 19.30 -5.59 -6.20
C ALA A 245 19.81 -6.31 -4.93
N VAL A 246 20.91 -7.04 -5.06
CA VAL A 246 21.60 -7.56 -3.87
C VAL A 246 22.24 -6.36 -3.19
N PRO A 247 21.97 -6.09 -1.91
CA PRO A 247 22.74 -5.08 -1.19
C PRO A 247 24.22 -5.46 -1.29
N GLU A 248 25.08 -4.52 -1.63
CA GLU A 248 26.52 -4.71 -1.46
C GLU A 248 26.76 -5.06 0.00
N GLU A 249 27.51 -6.14 0.25
CA GLU A 249 27.93 -6.46 1.61
C GLU A 249 28.70 -5.27 2.14
N ILE A 250 28.21 -4.65 3.20
CA ILE A 250 28.99 -3.67 3.95
C ILE A 250 30.07 -4.48 4.65
N THR A 251 31.21 -4.68 3.97
CA THR A 251 32.35 -5.46 4.44
C THR A 251 33.26 -4.64 5.38
N ASP A 252 32.91 -3.43 5.71
CA ASP A 252 33.62 -2.71 6.73
C ASP A 252 33.31 -3.33 8.10
N ALA A 253 34.35 -3.95 8.66
CA ALA A 253 34.41 -4.39 10.05
C ALA A 253 34.17 -3.18 10.96
N THR A 254 32.91 -2.80 11.10
CA THR A 254 32.48 -1.73 12.00
C THR A 254 32.71 -2.23 13.41
N ASP A 255 33.42 -1.45 14.18
CA ASP A 255 33.68 -1.64 15.59
C ASP A 255 32.37 -1.91 16.34
N LEU A 256 32.12 -3.17 16.69
CA LEU A 256 30.92 -3.62 17.39
C LEU A 256 30.91 -3.19 18.89
N SER A 257 31.84 -2.30 19.28
CA SER A 257 32.00 -1.83 20.65
C SER A 257 30.81 -1.06 21.19
N GLU A 258 29.94 -0.52 20.30
CA GLU A 258 28.73 0.19 20.69
C GLU A 258 27.46 -0.54 20.19
N THR A 259 27.01 -1.51 20.93
CA THR A 259 25.79 -2.28 20.62
C THR A 259 24.68 -1.89 21.60
N GLY A 260 23.59 -1.35 21.06
CA GLY A 260 22.36 -1.12 21.81
C GLY A 260 21.46 -2.36 21.89
N VAL A 261 20.29 -2.20 22.44
CA VAL A 261 19.27 -3.25 22.57
C VAL A 261 18.00 -2.81 21.86
N LEU A 262 17.51 -3.65 20.96
CA LEU A 262 16.20 -3.52 20.32
C LEU A 262 15.22 -4.50 20.98
N GLU A 263 14.17 -3.97 21.61
CA GLU A 263 13.04 -4.74 22.12
C GLU A 263 11.89 -4.60 21.11
N VAL A 264 11.36 -5.73 20.65
CA VAL A 264 10.33 -5.77 19.61
C VAL A 264 9.14 -6.57 20.12
N GLU A 265 7.95 -6.00 20.02
CA GLU A 265 6.68 -6.70 20.15
C GLU A 265 6.09 -6.93 18.75
N MET A 266 5.91 -8.21 18.39
CA MET A 266 5.41 -8.60 17.06
C MET A 266 4.63 -9.91 17.19
N ASP A 267 3.44 -9.99 16.59
CA ASP A 267 2.57 -11.18 16.62
C ASP A 267 2.29 -11.69 18.07
N GLY A 268 2.27 -10.78 19.04
CA GLY A 268 2.05 -11.08 20.46
C GLY A 268 3.28 -11.65 21.18
N GLU A 269 4.42 -11.77 20.51
CA GLU A 269 5.70 -12.20 21.09
C GLU A 269 6.65 -11.02 21.30
N ARG A 270 7.48 -11.14 22.36
CA ARG A 270 8.52 -10.13 22.68
C ARG A 270 9.89 -10.70 22.39
N HIS A 271 10.66 -9.95 21.59
CA HIS A 271 12.03 -10.28 21.24
C HIS A 271 12.98 -9.22 21.78
N ARG A 272 14.18 -9.64 22.16
CA ARG A 272 15.26 -8.75 22.60
C ARG A 272 16.51 -9.05 21.79
N LEU A 273 16.93 -8.10 20.98
CA LEU A 273 17.97 -8.27 19.98
C LEU A 273 19.12 -7.29 20.24
N PRO A 274 20.39 -7.70 19.99
CA PRO A 274 21.50 -6.77 19.93
C PRO A 274 21.34 -5.87 18.70
N TRP A 275 21.50 -4.55 18.88
CA TRP A 275 21.40 -3.59 17.79
C TRP A 275 22.71 -2.82 17.61
N PRO A 276 23.59 -3.24 16.68
CA PRO A 276 24.80 -2.48 16.31
C PRO A 276 24.41 -1.08 15.80
N ARG A 277 25.06 -0.03 16.30
CA ARG A 277 24.68 1.36 16.02
C ARG A 277 24.63 1.72 14.52
N PRO A 278 25.52 1.24 13.62
CA PRO A 278 25.43 1.55 12.21
C PRO A 278 24.37 0.74 11.45
N ALA A 279 23.79 -0.32 12.07
CA ALA A 279 22.80 -1.16 11.40
C ALA A 279 21.41 -0.50 11.41
N ARG A 280 20.70 -0.59 10.31
CA ARG A 280 19.29 -0.18 10.27
C ARG A 280 18.44 -1.20 11.01
N MET A 281 17.42 -0.73 11.71
CA MET A 281 16.52 -1.57 12.51
C MET A 281 15.97 -2.74 11.74
N LEU A 282 15.45 -2.50 10.52
CA LEU A 282 14.90 -3.57 9.67
C LEU A 282 15.90 -4.67 9.39
N ASP A 283 17.18 -4.33 9.17
CA ASP A 283 18.21 -5.32 8.88
C ASP A 283 18.45 -6.21 10.09
N VAL A 284 18.49 -5.62 11.29
CA VAL A 284 18.60 -6.38 12.56
C VAL A 284 17.43 -7.33 12.74
N LEU A 285 16.19 -6.88 12.47
CA LEU A 285 15.00 -7.73 12.59
C LEU A 285 15.09 -8.94 11.65
N LEU A 286 15.39 -8.70 10.37
CA LEU A 286 15.46 -9.74 9.35
C LEU A 286 16.62 -10.72 9.58
N ASP A 287 17.79 -10.24 10.04
CA ASP A 287 18.96 -11.07 10.33
C ASP A 287 18.70 -12.01 11.51
N HIS A 288 17.85 -11.60 12.46
CA HIS A 288 17.42 -12.46 13.58
C HIS A 288 16.19 -13.31 13.26
N GLY A 289 15.76 -13.33 12.00
CA GLY A 289 14.70 -14.21 11.51
C GLY A 289 13.28 -13.71 11.76
N LEU A 290 13.10 -12.48 12.24
CA LEU A 290 11.78 -11.88 12.37
C LEU A 290 11.24 -11.47 11.00
N SER A 291 9.97 -11.79 10.74
CA SER A 291 9.31 -11.49 9.47
C SER A 291 8.74 -10.05 9.45
N ALA A 292 9.60 -9.06 9.77
CA ALA A 292 9.17 -7.67 9.80
C ALA A 292 8.66 -7.23 8.42
N PRO A 293 7.48 -6.57 8.35
CA PRO A 293 6.94 -6.09 7.09
C PRO A 293 7.93 -5.16 6.38
N SER A 294 8.19 -5.40 5.10
CA SER A 294 9.13 -4.57 4.34
C SER A 294 8.94 -4.73 2.83
N SER A 295 9.29 -3.67 2.07
CA SER A 295 9.30 -3.70 0.62
C SER A 295 10.41 -2.81 0.06
N CYS A 296 10.22 -1.48 -0.02
CA CYS A 296 11.13 -0.60 -0.74
C CYS A 296 12.50 -0.43 -0.08
N ARG A 297 12.60 -0.50 1.25
CA ARG A 297 13.81 -0.23 2.06
C ARG A 297 14.38 1.21 1.91
N GLN A 298 13.58 2.13 1.38
CA GLN A 298 13.99 3.49 0.98
C GLN A 298 13.17 4.59 1.66
N GLY A 299 12.40 4.29 2.71
CA GLY A 299 11.59 5.28 3.42
C GLY A 299 10.39 5.83 2.62
N ARG A 300 9.92 5.12 1.58
CA ARG A 300 8.94 5.65 0.62
C ARG A 300 7.61 4.91 0.57
N CYS A 301 7.55 3.67 1.02
CA CYS A 301 6.34 2.85 0.85
C CYS A 301 5.56 2.59 2.14
N GLY A 302 6.06 3.00 3.30
CA GLY A 302 5.41 2.79 4.59
C GLY A 302 5.31 1.34 5.05
N ALA A 303 5.71 0.34 4.24
CA ALA A 303 5.51 -1.08 4.56
C ALA A 303 6.16 -1.53 5.88
N CYS A 304 7.26 -0.87 6.27
CA CYS A 304 8.01 -1.18 7.49
C CYS A 304 7.68 -0.25 8.66
N THR A 305 6.55 0.44 8.61
CA THR A 305 6.10 1.32 9.70
C THR A 305 5.86 0.49 10.96
N CYS A 306 6.41 0.95 12.07
CA CYS A 306 6.20 0.40 13.40
C CYS A 306 6.06 1.55 14.41
N ARG A 307 5.61 1.26 15.60
CA ARG A 307 5.44 2.26 16.66
C ARG A 307 6.64 2.24 17.62
N LEU A 308 7.22 3.40 17.83
CA LEU A 308 8.27 3.63 18.84
C LEU A 308 7.61 3.80 20.22
N GLU A 309 7.85 2.86 21.12
CA GLU A 309 7.28 2.87 22.46
C GLU A 309 8.23 3.44 23.52
N LYS A 310 9.55 3.25 23.31
CA LYS A 310 10.58 3.73 24.21
C LYS A 310 11.88 3.97 23.46
N GLY A 311 12.64 4.96 23.92
CA GLY A 311 13.94 5.33 23.36
C GLY A 311 13.82 6.34 22.23
N GLU A 312 14.91 6.53 21.51
CA GLU A 312 15.00 7.47 20.39
C GLU A 312 15.72 6.84 19.22
N VAL A 313 15.27 7.18 18.02
CA VAL A 313 15.88 6.77 16.74
C VAL A 313 16.03 7.98 15.82
N THR A 314 16.99 7.91 14.92
CA THR A 314 17.09 8.83 13.78
C THR A 314 16.71 8.11 12.52
N MET A 315 15.78 8.66 11.74
CA MET A 315 15.46 8.18 10.40
C MET A 315 16.32 8.89 9.35
N VAL A 316 16.96 8.09 8.50
CA VAL A 316 17.82 8.62 7.40
C VAL A 316 16.94 9.29 6.33
N GLU A 317 15.82 8.67 5.97
CA GLU A 317 14.86 9.14 4.99
C GLU A 317 13.43 8.89 5.51
N ASN A 318 12.55 9.88 5.28
CA ASN A 318 11.12 9.75 5.53
C ASN A 318 10.34 10.55 4.48
N ASN A 319 9.67 9.83 3.56
CA ASN A 319 8.86 10.42 2.50
C ASN A 319 7.39 9.98 2.59
N VAL A 320 6.97 9.41 3.72
CA VAL A 320 5.65 8.78 3.85
C VAL A 320 4.90 9.16 5.13
N LEU A 321 5.61 9.25 6.27
CA LEU A 321 5.01 9.63 7.55
C LEU A 321 4.94 11.15 7.65
N ASP A 322 3.79 11.68 8.01
CA ASP A 322 3.61 13.11 8.25
C ASP A 322 3.97 13.52 9.70
N ALA A 323 3.79 14.80 10.03
CA ALA A 323 4.15 15.31 11.36
C ALA A 323 3.25 14.74 12.48
N GLU A 324 2.01 14.38 12.15
CA GLU A 324 1.05 13.80 13.10
C GLU A 324 1.40 12.34 13.36
N ASP A 325 1.74 11.57 12.31
CA ASP A 325 2.26 10.19 12.44
C ASP A 325 3.49 10.14 13.34
N LEU A 326 4.45 11.05 13.11
CA LEU A 326 5.67 11.13 13.92
C LEU A 326 5.37 11.49 15.38
N ALA A 327 4.40 12.38 15.62
CA ALA A 327 3.97 12.76 16.97
C ALA A 327 3.25 11.61 17.69
N GLU A 328 2.59 10.72 16.96
CA GLU A 328 1.99 9.49 17.48
C GLU A 328 3.02 8.36 17.69
N GLY A 329 4.28 8.58 17.33
CA GLY A 329 5.39 7.66 17.54
C GLY A 329 5.61 6.66 16.39
N TYR A 330 5.01 6.88 15.22
CA TYR A 330 5.30 6.02 14.07
C TYR A 330 6.68 6.31 13.48
N ILE A 331 7.41 5.26 13.13
CA ILE A 331 8.75 5.31 12.52
C ILE A 331 8.86 4.28 11.39
N LEU A 332 9.87 4.44 10.55
CA LEU A 332 10.18 3.51 9.46
C LEU A 332 11.37 2.62 9.83
N ALA A 333 11.16 1.35 10.13
CA ALA A 333 12.22 0.43 10.55
C ALA A 333 13.38 0.35 9.54
N CYS A 334 13.11 0.46 8.23
CA CYS A 334 14.14 0.43 7.20
C CYS A 334 15.03 1.68 7.17
N GLN A 335 14.66 2.74 7.88
CA GLN A 335 15.38 4.00 7.92
C GLN A 335 15.90 4.36 9.32
N SER A 336 15.49 3.62 10.35
CA SER A 336 15.80 3.94 11.74
C SER A 336 17.16 3.41 12.16
N LEU A 337 17.96 4.29 12.78
CA LEU A 337 19.21 4.04 13.45
C LEU A 337 19.05 4.35 14.96
N PRO A 338 19.69 3.62 15.89
CA PRO A 338 19.53 3.86 17.32
C PRO A 338 20.23 5.15 17.76
N VAL A 339 19.55 5.96 18.59
CA VAL A 339 20.13 7.09 19.32
C VAL A 339 20.40 6.69 20.76
N THR A 340 19.42 6.06 21.42
CA THR A 340 19.56 5.57 22.80
C THR A 340 20.02 4.11 22.84
N ASP A 341 20.57 3.69 23.98
CA ASP A 341 21.08 2.31 24.17
C ASP A 341 19.98 1.25 24.18
N THR A 342 18.76 1.63 24.50
CA THR A 342 17.60 0.72 24.48
C THR A 342 16.45 1.39 23.74
N VAL A 343 15.94 0.71 22.72
CA VAL A 343 14.79 1.13 21.93
C VAL A 343 13.75 0.02 21.98
N ARG A 344 12.47 0.39 22.20
CA ARG A 344 11.33 -0.54 22.14
C ARG A 344 10.38 -0.11 21.03
N ILE A 345 9.95 -1.08 20.22
CA ILE A 345 8.95 -0.90 19.16
C ILE A 345 7.87 -1.97 19.23
N SER A 346 6.70 -1.66 18.61
CA SER A 346 5.64 -2.65 18.33
C SER A 346 5.22 -2.62 16.86
N TYR A 347 4.81 -3.79 16.37
CA TYR A 347 4.17 -4.00 15.08
C TYR A 347 2.72 -4.46 15.32
N ASP A 348 1.84 -3.57 15.77
CA ASP A 348 0.43 -3.85 16.07
C ASP A 348 -0.51 -3.45 14.93
#